data_b7861052a343d64b8f1abb1ca2847a1c
#
_entry.id   b7861052a343d64b8f1abb1ca2847a1c
#
_cell.length_a   1.000
_cell.length_b   1.000
_cell.length_c   1.000
_cell.angle_alpha   90.00
_cell.angle_beta   90.00
_cell.angle_gamma   90.00
#
_symmetry.space_group_name_H-M   'P 1'
#
loop_
_entity.id
_entity.type
_entity.pdbx_description
1 polymer ?
#
loop_
_entity_poly.entity_id
_entity_poly.type
_entity_poly.pdbx_seq_one_letter_code
_entity_poly.pdbx_strand_id
1 'polypeptide(L)'
;MLPLPSEQRWQLPAPVQINPELRGSGLCDPLLAVLQRRGYSDGAAIEALLNPAPAPDPRRHFPDLGKAVQRLRQACKQGERLAICGDYDADGMTSTALLVGVLRHLGAQPQAEIPSRLDDGYGLNSGMVERLADDGIRLLVTVDNGVAAREALLRAHELEMDVVVTDHHTLPEELPPLLALLHPACTPDHSPYRGLAGVGLAYVLAMALARNCRSEQGLAMARDLFCIGTIADMAPLQGVNRRWLIDGLPALKRSGLAGLQALQQVAGLDDAPVDAGAVGFQIAPRINAVGRLGDPQLVVDLLTTANDDEALELARQCEQLNRQRRDLCDAIEAEARALVEADGEQRCPFLLLAQSHWHHGVIGIVAARLVDAFGLPVALLASEGDGRLRASVRAPKGFAVDAALQACSDLLERHGGHPAAGGFTVRAEQITALHERLNERADTWLKQQGGLRLVEPEALVQLHELTPQFWQQLQQLEPFGSGHPAPLFWSSRCRISQQRLLRGGHLQLTLRQGDAAMRAIAWRWGSEENLPPEVDVAFQLRLNRWNGTEQLQLELAALRASSGDGLLLERCNRHYWVSRDGDTLVIRNAAGEELRGQPDRTGVCTLSSDHPSGTHPYVQALLQDAAMAMGLAA
;
A
#
# COMPACT_ATOMS: atom_id res chain seq x y z
N MET A 1 4.05 -2.47 -17.62
CA MET A 1 3.04 -3.05 -18.53
C MET A 1 2.02 -3.78 -17.70
N LEU A 2 0.73 -3.61 -17.96
CA LEU A 2 -0.21 -4.63 -17.56
C LEU A 2 0.13 -5.87 -18.39
N PRO A 3 0.14 -7.10 -17.82
CA PRO A 3 0.42 -8.30 -18.59
C PRO A 3 -0.61 -8.45 -19.71
N LEU A 4 -0.18 -9.03 -20.83
CA LEU A 4 -1.07 -9.31 -21.96
C LEU A 4 -2.32 -10.05 -21.47
N PRO A 5 -3.48 -9.90 -22.11
CA PRO A 5 -4.71 -10.61 -21.75
C PRO A 5 -4.54 -12.12 -21.61
N SER A 6 -3.62 -12.71 -22.38
CA SER A 6 -3.26 -14.13 -22.35
C SER A 6 -2.44 -14.54 -21.11
N GLU A 7 -1.84 -13.60 -20.39
CA GLU A 7 -0.99 -13.86 -19.21
C GLU A 7 -1.74 -13.67 -17.88
N GLN A 8 -3.05 -13.43 -17.93
CA GLN A 8 -3.88 -13.16 -16.74
C GLN A 8 -4.87 -14.30 -16.52
N ARG A 9 -4.92 -14.78 -15.29
CA ARG A 9 -5.98 -15.68 -14.82
C ARG A 9 -6.99 -14.86 -14.01
N TRP A 10 -8.26 -14.90 -14.42
CA TRP A 10 -9.33 -14.23 -13.70
C TRP A 10 -10.04 -15.22 -12.79
N GLN A 11 -10.16 -14.86 -11.53
CA GLN A 11 -10.99 -15.56 -10.56
C GLN A 11 -12.16 -14.65 -10.20
N LEU A 12 -13.28 -14.85 -10.90
CA LEU A 12 -14.49 -14.10 -10.64
C LEU A 12 -15.13 -14.56 -9.32
N PRO A 13 -15.72 -13.63 -8.54
CA PRO A 13 -16.34 -13.96 -7.28
C PRO A 13 -17.57 -14.84 -7.50
N ALA A 14 -17.76 -15.83 -6.62
CA ALA A 14 -19.03 -16.57 -6.60
C ALA A 14 -20.21 -15.61 -6.35
N PRO A 15 -21.37 -15.85 -6.95
CA PRO A 15 -22.57 -15.08 -6.67
C PRO A 15 -22.87 -15.03 -5.18
N VAL A 16 -23.20 -13.85 -4.66
CA VAL A 16 -23.56 -13.66 -3.26
C VAL A 16 -24.98 -13.10 -3.18
N GLN A 17 -25.84 -13.76 -2.39
CA GLN A 17 -27.12 -13.15 -2.02
C GLN A 17 -26.87 -12.12 -0.92
N ILE A 18 -27.23 -10.87 -1.21
CA ILE A 18 -27.06 -9.79 -0.24
C ILE A 18 -27.96 -10.05 0.97
N ASN A 19 -27.34 -10.13 2.15
CA ASN A 19 -28.09 -10.21 3.40
C ASN A 19 -29.04 -9.01 3.52
N PRO A 20 -30.35 -9.20 3.68
CA PRO A 20 -31.32 -8.11 3.79
C PRO A 20 -30.99 -7.09 4.89
N GLU A 21 -30.33 -7.51 5.97
CA GLU A 21 -29.92 -6.63 7.07
C GLU A 21 -28.88 -5.57 6.62
N LEU A 22 -28.07 -5.85 5.59
CA LEU A 22 -27.09 -4.90 5.07
C LEU A 22 -27.74 -3.75 4.28
N ARG A 23 -28.94 -3.97 3.69
CA ARG A 23 -29.63 -2.97 2.87
C ARG A 23 -30.06 -1.72 3.66
N GLY A 24 -30.13 -1.84 4.99
CA GLY A 24 -30.40 -0.69 5.88
C GLY A 24 -29.30 0.38 5.88
N SER A 25 -28.10 0.08 5.38
CA SER A 25 -26.99 1.03 5.29
C SER A 25 -27.15 2.11 4.20
N GLY A 26 -28.08 1.96 3.26
CA GLY A 26 -28.27 2.87 2.13
C GLY A 26 -27.25 2.72 0.99
N LEU A 27 -26.34 1.73 1.06
CA LEU A 27 -25.41 1.40 -0.01
C LEU A 27 -26.08 0.53 -1.08
N CYS A 28 -25.64 0.67 -2.34
CA CYS A 28 -26.12 -0.15 -3.45
C CYS A 28 -25.60 -1.59 -3.39
N ASP A 29 -26.32 -2.50 -4.04
CA ASP A 29 -26.02 -3.94 -4.02
C ASP A 29 -24.55 -4.31 -4.40
N PRO A 30 -23.90 -3.71 -5.42
CA PRO A 30 -22.50 -3.99 -5.71
C PRO A 30 -21.55 -3.66 -4.54
N LEU A 31 -21.75 -2.55 -3.85
CA LEU A 31 -20.96 -2.17 -2.68
C LEU A 31 -21.24 -3.10 -1.49
N LEU A 32 -22.49 -3.48 -1.28
CA LEU A 32 -22.87 -4.46 -0.27
C LEU A 32 -22.26 -5.84 -0.55
N ALA A 33 -22.20 -6.26 -1.83
CA ALA A 33 -21.55 -7.49 -2.23
C ALA A 33 -20.05 -7.49 -1.88
N VAL A 34 -19.35 -6.38 -2.15
CA VAL A 34 -17.94 -6.19 -1.76
C VAL A 34 -17.79 -6.31 -0.24
N LEU A 35 -18.58 -5.57 0.53
CA LEU A 35 -18.50 -5.57 1.99
C LEU A 35 -18.80 -6.94 2.58
N GLN A 36 -19.83 -7.63 2.08
CA GLN A 36 -20.18 -8.98 2.55
C GLN A 36 -19.06 -9.98 2.26
N ARG A 37 -18.39 -9.90 1.09
CA ARG A 37 -17.22 -10.75 0.77
C ARG A 37 -16.02 -10.44 1.67
N ARG A 38 -15.88 -9.20 2.11
CA ARG A 38 -14.86 -8.76 3.06
C ARG A 38 -15.20 -9.12 4.52
N GLY A 39 -16.32 -9.81 4.77
CA GLY A 39 -16.71 -10.31 6.10
C GLY A 39 -17.62 -9.39 6.90
N TYR A 40 -18.15 -8.31 6.33
CA TYR A 40 -19.16 -7.48 6.99
C TYR A 40 -20.51 -8.19 6.88
N SER A 41 -20.99 -8.78 8.01
CA SER A 41 -22.14 -9.69 8.02
C SER A 41 -23.47 -9.05 8.38
N ASP A 42 -23.45 -7.86 8.99
CA ASP A 42 -24.62 -7.17 9.50
C ASP A 42 -24.49 -5.64 9.40
N GLY A 43 -25.62 -4.93 9.62
CA GLY A 43 -25.67 -3.48 9.56
C GLY A 43 -24.81 -2.78 10.61
N ALA A 44 -24.61 -3.39 11.78
CA ALA A 44 -23.76 -2.80 12.83
C ALA A 44 -22.28 -2.80 12.43
N ALA A 45 -21.83 -3.85 11.76
CA ALA A 45 -20.47 -3.92 11.22
C ALA A 45 -20.22 -2.85 10.13
N ILE A 46 -21.21 -2.61 9.25
CA ILE A 46 -21.12 -1.53 8.25
C ILE A 46 -21.15 -0.17 8.93
N GLU A 47 -22.04 0.05 9.90
CA GLU A 47 -22.08 1.30 10.65
C GLU A 47 -20.75 1.58 11.36
N ALA A 48 -20.14 0.57 11.97
CA ALA A 48 -18.82 0.70 12.61
C ALA A 48 -17.68 1.01 11.59
N LEU A 49 -17.82 0.58 10.33
CA LEU A 49 -16.90 0.94 9.26
C LEU A 49 -17.07 2.40 8.82
N LEU A 50 -18.33 2.84 8.65
CA LEU A 50 -18.67 4.20 8.17
C LEU A 50 -18.46 5.24 9.27
N ASN A 51 -18.84 4.91 10.50
CA ASN A 51 -18.79 5.77 11.69
C ASN A 51 -18.05 5.07 12.85
N PRO A 52 -16.73 4.89 12.77
CA PRO A 52 -15.99 4.20 13.81
C PRO A 52 -16.13 4.90 15.16
N ALA A 53 -16.29 4.12 16.22
CA ALA A 53 -16.35 4.63 17.58
C ALA A 53 -15.09 5.45 17.94
N PRO A 54 -15.17 6.41 18.88
CA PRO A 54 -14.01 7.13 19.40
C PRO A 54 -12.95 6.15 19.91
N ALA A 55 -11.67 6.50 19.68
CA ALA A 55 -10.55 5.68 20.16
C ALA A 55 -10.63 5.50 21.69
N PRO A 56 -10.48 4.27 22.21
CA PRO A 56 -10.50 4.04 23.65
C PRO A 56 -9.30 4.69 24.32
N ASP A 57 -9.30 4.75 25.66
CA ASP A 57 -8.18 5.35 26.42
C ASP A 57 -6.88 4.53 26.19
N PRO A 58 -5.83 5.10 25.57
CA PRO A 58 -4.60 4.39 25.26
C PRO A 58 -3.85 3.89 26.50
N ARG A 59 -4.08 4.50 27.68
CA ARG A 59 -3.47 4.04 28.94
C ARG A 59 -3.87 2.62 29.33
N ARG A 60 -4.99 2.12 28.82
CA ARG A 60 -5.45 0.75 29.04
C ARG A 60 -4.81 -0.24 28.06
N HIS A 61 -4.14 0.26 27.03
CA HIS A 61 -3.55 -0.55 25.95
C HIS A 61 -2.02 -0.54 26.00
N PHE A 62 -1.39 0.53 26.41
CA PHE A 62 0.07 0.68 26.49
C PHE A 62 0.53 0.76 27.95
N PRO A 63 1.13 -0.33 28.50
CA PRO A 63 1.50 -0.41 29.91
C PRO A 63 2.45 0.71 30.37
N ASP A 64 3.42 1.10 29.52
CA ASP A 64 4.44 2.08 29.87
C ASP A 64 4.08 3.53 29.46
N LEU A 65 2.92 3.77 28.84
CA LEU A 65 2.51 5.11 28.42
C LEU A 65 2.54 6.12 29.59
N GLY A 66 2.13 5.67 30.78
CA GLY A 66 2.14 6.50 31.98
C GLY A 66 3.54 6.97 32.39
N LYS A 67 4.54 6.09 32.34
CA LYS A 67 5.95 6.38 32.65
C LYS A 67 6.54 7.35 31.62
N ALA A 68 6.32 7.08 30.32
CA ALA A 68 6.79 7.94 29.22
C ALA A 68 6.22 9.37 29.36
N VAL A 69 4.90 9.49 29.55
CA VAL A 69 4.24 10.80 29.74
C VAL A 69 4.75 11.53 30.98
N GLN A 70 4.96 10.84 32.08
CA GLN A 70 5.49 11.43 33.31
C GLN A 70 6.89 12.01 33.08
N ARG A 71 7.78 11.26 32.44
CA ARG A 71 9.16 11.70 32.16
C ARG A 71 9.21 12.87 31.18
N LEU A 72 8.45 12.81 30.09
CA LEU A 72 8.37 13.92 29.13
C LEU A 72 7.73 15.18 29.71
N ARG A 73 6.69 15.02 30.55
CA ARG A 73 6.12 16.17 31.29
C ARG A 73 7.13 16.84 32.21
N GLN A 74 8.01 16.07 32.85
CA GLN A 74 9.10 16.60 33.63
C GLN A 74 10.06 17.42 32.76
N ALA A 75 10.46 16.86 31.60
CA ALA A 75 11.32 17.57 30.64
C ALA A 75 10.67 18.89 30.16
N CYS A 76 9.38 18.90 29.82
CA CYS A 76 8.64 20.10 29.43
C CYS A 76 8.64 21.16 30.55
N LYS A 77 8.43 20.76 31.82
CA LYS A 77 8.41 21.67 32.96
C LYS A 77 9.77 22.30 33.28
N GLN A 78 10.84 21.58 32.99
CA GLN A 78 12.21 21.99 33.29
C GLN A 78 12.90 22.69 32.11
N GLY A 79 12.25 22.73 30.94
CA GLY A 79 12.90 23.20 29.72
C GLY A 79 14.10 22.34 29.34
N GLU A 80 14.01 21.01 29.60
CA GLU A 80 15.11 20.06 29.42
C GLU A 80 15.43 19.86 27.94
N ARG A 81 16.73 19.74 27.63
CA ARG A 81 17.20 19.29 26.30
C ARG A 81 17.05 17.78 26.18
N LEU A 82 16.48 17.33 25.07
CA LEU A 82 16.31 15.91 24.76
C LEU A 82 16.47 15.67 23.26
N ALA A 83 16.74 14.44 22.88
CA ALA A 83 16.83 14.05 21.47
C ALA A 83 15.65 13.17 21.06
N ILE A 84 15.11 13.46 19.87
CA ILE A 84 14.15 12.63 19.16
C ILE A 84 14.90 11.91 18.03
N CYS A 85 15.13 10.62 18.20
CA CYS A 85 15.91 9.79 17.28
C CYS A 85 14.97 9.08 16.31
N GLY A 86 14.84 9.58 15.09
CA GLY A 86 13.94 9.08 14.05
C GLY A 86 14.61 8.13 13.06
N ASP A 87 13.84 7.74 12.04
CA ASP A 87 14.31 7.10 10.82
C ASP A 87 14.16 8.02 9.61
N TYR A 88 14.83 7.67 8.51
CA TYR A 88 14.95 8.48 7.29
C TYR A 88 13.80 8.32 6.29
N ASP A 89 12.74 7.57 6.59
CA ASP A 89 11.56 7.49 5.75
C ASP A 89 10.45 8.45 6.22
N ALA A 90 9.33 8.46 5.49
CA ALA A 90 8.25 9.40 5.80
C ALA A 90 7.58 9.13 7.15
N ASP A 91 7.51 7.89 7.62
CA ASP A 91 6.99 7.58 8.95
C ASP A 91 7.92 8.12 10.05
N GLY A 92 9.22 7.78 9.98
CA GLY A 92 10.23 8.27 10.92
C GLY A 92 10.34 9.80 10.94
N MET A 93 10.41 10.44 9.75
CA MET A 93 10.53 11.90 9.65
C MET A 93 9.29 12.64 10.16
N THR A 94 8.07 12.16 9.84
CA THR A 94 6.83 12.77 10.35
C THR A 94 6.65 12.53 11.84
N SER A 95 7.04 11.36 12.36
CA SER A 95 7.06 11.03 13.78
C SER A 95 7.99 11.98 14.55
N THR A 96 9.19 12.21 14.01
CA THR A 96 10.19 13.13 14.57
C THR A 96 9.65 14.54 14.61
N ALA A 97 9.18 15.07 13.48
CA ALA A 97 8.61 16.41 13.38
C ALA A 97 7.41 16.59 14.33
N LEU A 98 6.55 15.59 14.46
CA LEU A 98 5.41 15.57 15.36
C LEU A 98 5.85 15.76 16.82
N LEU A 99 6.78 14.92 17.31
CA LEU A 99 7.23 15.03 18.71
C LEU A 99 8.07 16.27 18.96
N VAL A 100 8.95 16.65 18.02
CA VAL A 100 9.73 17.91 18.12
C VAL A 100 8.78 19.11 18.26
N GLY A 101 7.77 19.19 17.39
CA GLY A 101 6.81 20.31 17.42
C GLY A 101 5.99 20.34 18.71
N VAL A 102 5.42 19.19 19.14
CA VAL A 102 4.61 19.11 20.36
C VAL A 102 5.44 19.40 21.62
N LEU A 103 6.63 18.82 21.73
CA LEU A 103 7.49 19.03 22.91
C LEU A 103 8.01 20.47 23.00
N ARG A 104 8.38 21.08 21.86
CA ARG A 104 8.78 22.50 21.79
C ARG A 104 7.62 23.40 22.23
N HIS A 105 6.41 23.15 21.74
CA HIS A 105 5.21 23.88 22.15
C HIS A 105 4.91 23.74 23.66
N LEU A 106 5.22 22.58 24.25
CA LEU A 106 5.02 22.32 25.69
C LEU A 106 6.19 22.76 26.57
N GLY A 107 7.24 23.38 26.01
CA GLY A 107 8.32 24.03 26.73
C GLY A 107 9.61 23.23 26.92
N ALA A 108 9.72 22.03 26.32
CA ALA A 108 10.99 21.29 26.25
C ALA A 108 11.88 21.84 25.11
N GLN A 109 13.14 21.41 25.06
CA GLN A 109 14.09 21.75 24.01
C GLN A 109 14.49 20.50 23.21
N PRO A 110 13.60 19.99 22.36
CA PRO A 110 13.89 18.80 21.55
C PRO A 110 14.81 19.15 20.38
N GLN A 111 15.80 18.28 20.13
CA GLN A 111 16.54 18.23 18.88
C GLN A 111 16.22 16.96 18.12
N ALA A 112 16.15 17.06 16.80
CA ALA A 112 15.96 15.90 15.91
C ALA A 112 17.32 15.27 15.62
N GLU A 113 17.34 13.94 15.60
CA GLU A 113 18.50 13.13 15.22
C GLU A 113 18.02 12.04 14.27
N ILE A 114 18.34 12.16 13.00
CA ILE A 114 17.97 11.16 11.98
C ILE A 114 19.24 10.66 11.31
N PRO A 115 19.50 9.34 11.30
CA PRO A 115 20.68 8.78 10.66
C PRO A 115 20.64 8.97 9.14
N SER A 116 21.80 9.17 8.53
CA SER A 116 21.94 9.10 7.07
C SER A 116 21.85 7.66 6.61
N ARG A 117 20.98 7.42 5.62
CA ARG A 117 20.83 6.09 5.01
C ARG A 117 22.14 5.55 4.40
N LEU A 118 23.02 6.44 3.95
CA LEU A 118 24.26 6.10 3.27
C LEU A 118 25.40 5.85 4.24
N ASP A 119 25.50 6.66 5.30
CA ASP A 119 26.66 6.72 6.18
C ASP A 119 26.44 6.00 7.52
N ASP A 120 25.27 6.20 8.15
CA ASP A 120 25.01 5.75 9.52
C ASP A 120 24.23 4.43 9.62
N GLY A 121 23.56 4.03 8.55
CA GLY A 121 22.69 2.85 8.52
C GLY A 121 21.26 3.17 8.97
N TYR A 122 20.61 2.24 9.68
CA TYR A 122 19.21 2.34 10.08
C TYR A 122 19.08 2.63 11.59
N GLY A 123 18.31 3.65 11.94
CA GLY A 123 17.87 3.93 13.30
C GLY A 123 18.99 4.32 14.28
N LEU A 124 18.68 4.19 15.58
CA LEU A 124 19.60 4.55 16.66
C LEU A 124 20.86 3.69 16.65
N ASN A 125 22.04 4.31 16.74
CA ASN A 125 23.33 3.63 16.85
C ASN A 125 24.19 4.14 18.00
N SER A 126 25.21 3.39 18.41
CA SER A 126 26.05 3.71 19.58
C SER A 126 26.81 5.03 19.42
N GLY A 127 27.24 5.37 18.19
CA GLY A 127 27.91 6.64 17.91
C GLY A 127 27.01 7.86 18.11
N MET A 128 25.73 7.76 17.72
CA MET A 128 24.74 8.80 18.00
C MET A 128 24.54 8.95 19.51
N VAL A 129 24.39 7.86 20.25
CA VAL A 129 24.23 7.88 21.71
C VAL A 129 25.40 8.55 22.40
N GLU A 130 26.63 8.25 22.00
CA GLU A 130 27.84 8.88 22.57
C GLU A 130 27.91 10.36 22.30
N ARG A 131 27.68 10.81 21.05
CA ARG A 131 27.64 12.24 20.72
C ARG A 131 26.59 12.98 21.55
N LEU A 132 25.37 12.42 21.66
CA LEU A 132 24.29 13.04 22.42
C LEU A 132 24.62 13.12 23.93
N ALA A 133 25.26 12.08 24.47
CA ALA A 133 25.70 12.08 25.86
C ALA A 133 26.78 13.16 26.13
N ASP A 134 27.73 13.31 25.20
CA ASP A 134 28.78 14.34 25.25
C ASP A 134 28.19 15.78 25.17
N ASP A 135 27.12 15.95 24.36
CA ASP A 135 26.34 17.19 24.27
C ASP A 135 25.48 17.47 25.51
N GLY A 136 25.51 16.59 26.52
CA GLY A 136 24.78 16.71 27.75
C GLY A 136 23.31 16.30 27.70
N ILE A 137 22.87 15.62 26.63
CA ILE A 137 21.52 15.03 26.54
C ILE A 137 21.43 13.83 27.48
N ARG A 138 20.31 13.72 28.22
CA ARG A 138 20.06 12.62 29.18
C ARG A 138 18.72 11.94 28.94
N LEU A 139 17.94 12.38 27.95
CA LEU A 139 16.67 11.80 27.57
C LEU A 139 16.62 11.60 26.04
N LEU A 140 16.45 10.36 25.63
CA LEU A 140 16.24 9.97 24.25
C LEU A 140 14.80 9.48 24.05
N VAL A 141 14.20 9.85 22.94
CA VAL A 141 12.94 9.26 22.47
C VAL A 141 13.17 8.73 21.06
N THR A 142 13.10 7.43 20.88
CA THR A 142 13.15 6.87 19.52
C THR A 142 11.76 6.85 18.92
N VAL A 143 11.65 7.11 17.64
CA VAL A 143 10.41 7.06 16.87
C VAL A 143 10.62 6.26 15.59
N ASP A 144 9.76 5.27 15.34
CA ASP A 144 9.82 4.38 14.20
C ASP A 144 11.12 3.55 14.10
N ASN A 145 11.82 3.41 15.20
CA ASN A 145 13.02 2.59 15.36
C ASN A 145 13.32 2.38 16.84
N GLY A 146 14.31 1.55 17.13
CA GLY A 146 14.88 1.41 18.48
C GLY A 146 14.81 0.00 19.04
N VAL A 147 13.75 -0.80 18.78
CA VAL A 147 13.63 -2.16 19.35
C VAL A 147 14.78 -3.09 18.91
N ALA A 148 15.31 -2.90 17.72
CA ALA A 148 16.43 -3.68 17.19
C ALA A 148 17.81 -3.09 17.55
N ALA A 149 17.89 -1.89 18.16
CA ALA A 149 19.11 -1.15 18.44
C ALA A 149 19.79 -1.57 19.76
N ARG A 150 19.95 -2.89 19.98
CA ARG A 150 20.43 -3.48 21.25
C ARG A 150 21.71 -2.82 21.77
N GLU A 151 22.71 -2.68 20.95
CA GLU A 151 24.02 -2.10 21.37
C GLU A 151 23.90 -0.65 21.78
N ALA A 152 23.15 0.14 21.01
CA ALA A 152 22.91 1.55 21.31
C ALA A 152 22.10 1.75 22.61
N LEU A 153 21.08 0.91 22.85
CA LEU A 153 20.28 0.95 24.06
C LEU A 153 21.10 0.56 25.31
N LEU A 154 21.95 -0.48 25.20
CA LEU A 154 22.88 -0.82 26.28
C LEU A 154 23.87 0.33 26.55
N ARG A 155 24.37 0.95 25.48
CA ARG A 155 25.28 2.10 25.63
C ARG A 155 24.60 3.30 26.29
N ALA A 156 23.36 3.59 25.94
CA ALA A 156 22.56 4.62 26.59
C ALA A 156 22.36 4.34 28.09
N HIS A 157 22.09 3.07 28.44
CA HIS A 157 21.97 2.66 29.83
C HIS A 157 23.29 2.84 30.62
N GLU A 158 24.44 2.46 30.04
CA GLU A 158 25.77 2.67 30.63
C GLU A 158 26.07 4.17 30.88
N LEU A 159 25.54 5.03 30.02
CA LEU A 159 25.68 6.50 30.11
C LEU A 159 24.60 7.18 30.96
N GLU A 160 23.80 6.38 31.70
CA GLU A 160 22.71 6.84 32.58
C GLU A 160 21.70 7.74 31.85
N MET A 161 21.39 7.42 30.59
CA MET A 161 20.39 8.11 29.79
C MET A 161 19.02 7.41 29.91
N ASP A 162 17.96 8.19 30.10
CA ASP A 162 16.59 7.70 29.99
C ASP A 162 16.23 7.49 28.53
N VAL A 163 15.68 6.32 28.17
CA VAL A 163 15.24 6.02 26.81
C VAL A 163 13.76 5.65 26.79
N VAL A 164 12.99 6.37 25.99
CA VAL A 164 11.60 6.03 25.65
C VAL A 164 11.60 5.53 24.20
N VAL A 165 11.19 4.28 23.97
CA VAL A 165 11.12 3.68 22.63
C VAL A 165 9.67 3.70 22.14
N THR A 166 9.45 4.26 20.94
CA THR A 166 8.20 4.12 20.20
C THR A 166 8.50 3.48 18.85
N ASP A 167 8.11 2.22 18.66
CA ASP A 167 8.49 1.43 17.51
C ASP A 167 7.41 0.38 17.19
N HIS A 168 7.31 -0.02 15.93
CA HIS A 168 6.34 -1.02 15.46
C HIS A 168 7.00 -2.22 14.74
N HIS A 169 8.32 -2.19 14.59
CA HIS A 169 9.09 -3.26 13.98
C HIS A 169 9.10 -4.53 14.84
N THR A 170 9.60 -5.63 14.30
CA THR A 170 9.61 -6.92 15.00
C THR A 170 10.40 -6.83 16.31
N LEU A 171 9.75 -7.19 17.42
CA LEU A 171 10.40 -7.24 18.73
C LEU A 171 11.48 -8.33 18.77
N PRO A 172 12.67 -8.06 19.33
CA PRO A 172 13.65 -9.08 19.65
C PRO A 172 13.15 -9.97 20.81
N GLU A 173 13.77 -11.14 20.98
CA GLU A 173 13.45 -12.04 22.11
C GLU A 173 13.72 -11.37 23.47
N GLU A 174 14.78 -10.57 23.58
CA GLU A 174 15.13 -9.83 24.79
C GLU A 174 15.35 -8.35 24.47
N LEU A 175 14.69 -7.49 25.24
CA LEU A 175 14.89 -6.04 25.16
C LEU A 175 15.95 -5.61 26.17
N PRO A 176 16.87 -4.70 25.79
CA PRO A 176 17.76 -4.03 26.73
C PRO A 176 16.98 -3.18 27.74
N PRO A 177 17.61 -2.78 28.87
CA PRO A 177 17.01 -1.84 29.80
C PRO A 177 16.62 -0.53 29.10
N LEU A 178 15.37 -0.09 29.33
CA LEU A 178 14.81 1.17 28.85
C LEU A 178 13.76 1.69 29.84
N LEU A 179 13.47 2.99 29.78
CA LEU A 179 12.50 3.60 30.69
C LEU A 179 11.07 3.20 30.34
N ALA A 180 10.72 3.23 29.06
CA ALA A 180 9.37 2.94 28.59
C ALA A 180 9.38 2.45 27.13
N LEU A 181 8.48 1.49 26.83
CA LEU A 181 8.23 0.99 25.50
C LEU A 181 6.76 1.20 25.09
N LEU A 182 6.55 1.90 23.98
CA LEU A 182 5.27 1.95 23.28
C LEU A 182 5.39 1.13 22.01
N HIS A 183 4.74 -0.03 21.98
CA HIS A 183 4.80 -0.93 20.83
C HIS A 183 3.46 -1.65 20.62
N PRO A 184 2.99 -1.84 19.36
CA PRO A 184 1.71 -2.49 19.08
C PRO A 184 1.62 -3.92 19.64
N ALA A 185 2.71 -4.69 19.61
CA ALA A 185 2.74 -6.05 20.14
C ALA A 185 2.59 -6.12 21.67
N CYS A 186 2.87 -5.03 22.40
CA CYS A 186 2.68 -4.93 23.85
C CYS A 186 1.23 -4.60 24.23
N THR A 187 0.34 -4.37 23.26
CA THR A 187 -1.08 -4.13 23.51
C THR A 187 -1.86 -5.44 23.60
N PRO A 188 -3.04 -5.48 24.25
CA PRO A 188 -3.91 -6.66 24.27
C PRO A 188 -4.24 -7.17 22.87
N ASP A 189 -4.48 -8.48 22.71
CA ASP A 189 -4.68 -9.13 21.40
C ASP A 189 -5.77 -8.53 20.53
N HIS A 190 -6.83 -8.01 21.10
CA HIS A 190 -7.93 -7.35 20.39
C HIS A 190 -7.86 -5.82 20.45
N SER A 191 -6.69 -5.28 20.74
CA SER A 191 -6.51 -3.83 20.82
C SER A 191 -6.67 -3.17 19.44
N PRO A 192 -7.47 -2.10 19.32
CA PRO A 192 -7.58 -1.35 18.08
C PRO A 192 -6.30 -0.56 17.73
N TYR A 193 -5.30 -0.58 18.61
CA TYR A 193 -4.00 0.06 18.45
C TYR A 193 -2.94 -0.84 17.79
N ARG A 194 -3.24 -2.12 17.52
CA ARG A 194 -2.26 -3.07 16.97
C ARG A 194 -1.75 -2.74 15.56
N GLY A 195 -2.51 -1.96 14.79
CA GLY A 195 -2.13 -1.54 13.46
C GLY A 195 -1.41 -0.19 13.38
N LEU A 196 -0.91 0.36 14.49
CA LEU A 196 -0.20 1.63 14.47
C LEU A 196 1.19 1.49 13.85
N ALA A 197 1.56 2.45 13.00
CA ALA A 197 2.92 2.75 12.55
C ALA A 197 3.66 3.60 13.59
N GLY A 198 4.92 3.94 13.34
CA GLY A 198 5.73 4.78 14.21
C GLY A 198 5.06 6.11 14.54
N VAL A 199 4.53 6.81 13.52
CA VAL A 199 3.80 8.08 13.71
C VAL A 199 2.53 7.92 14.54
N GLY A 200 1.87 6.76 14.45
CA GLY A 200 0.70 6.45 15.27
C GLY A 200 1.03 6.34 16.75
N LEU A 201 2.17 5.74 17.08
CA LEU A 201 2.67 5.65 18.45
C LEU A 201 3.14 7.01 18.97
N ALA A 202 3.86 7.77 18.14
CA ALA A 202 4.24 9.16 18.43
C ALA A 202 2.98 10.03 18.69
N TYR A 203 1.92 9.84 17.89
CA TYR A 203 0.64 10.53 18.07
C TYR A 203 -0.06 10.15 19.39
N VAL A 204 -0.07 8.86 19.75
CA VAL A 204 -0.58 8.40 21.07
C VAL A 204 0.15 9.09 22.21
N LEU A 205 1.49 9.11 22.16
CA LEU A 205 2.33 9.74 23.19
C LEU A 205 2.07 11.24 23.26
N ALA A 206 2.04 11.92 22.10
CA ALA A 206 1.77 13.36 22.01
C ALA A 206 0.38 13.72 22.54
N MET A 207 -0.67 12.97 22.19
CA MET A 207 -2.03 13.19 22.71
C MET A 207 -2.09 13.02 24.23
N ALA A 208 -1.47 11.97 24.76
CA ALA A 208 -1.47 11.73 26.19
C ALA A 208 -0.72 12.84 26.95
N LEU A 209 0.40 13.31 26.40
CA LEU A 209 1.19 14.41 26.95
C LEU A 209 0.43 15.75 26.88
N ALA A 210 -0.11 16.11 25.72
CA ALA A 210 -0.84 17.36 25.51
C ALA A 210 -2.08 17.45 26.41
N ARG A 211 -2.84 16.37 26.56
CA ARG A 211 -3.98 16.30 27.50
C ARG A 211 -3.55 16.54 28.95
N ASN A 212 -2.42 15.97 29.37
CA ASN A 212 -1.86 16.19 30.70
C ASN A 212 -1.42 17.65 30.93
N CYS A 213 -0.97 18.32 29.88
CA CYS A 213 -0.55 19.73 29.88
C CYS A 213 -1.71 20.68 29.55
N ARG A 214 -2.91 20.19 29.26
CA ARG A 214 -4.10 20.96 28.84
C ARG A 214 -3.84 21.85 27.61
N SER A 215 -3.10 21.32 26.63
CA SER A 215 -2.78 22.00 25.38
C SER A 215 -3.51 21.37 24.20
N GLU A 216 -4.49 22.07 23.61
CA GLU A 216 -5.22 21.61 22.41
C GLU A 216 -4.49 21.94 21.10
N GLN A 217 -3.72 23.03 21.09
CA GLN A 217 -3.02 23.49 19.88
C GLN A 217 -2.01 22.47 19.36
N GLY A 218 -1.26 21.84 20.24
CA GLY A 218 -0.33 20.76 19.86
C GLY A 218 -1.01 19.54 19.24
N LEU A 219 -2.29 19.29 19.54
CA LEU A 219 -3.03 18.13 19.01
C LEU A 219 -3.39 18.28 17.54
N ALA A 220 -3.70 19.48 17.05
CA ALA A 220 -4.04 19.69 15.64
C ALA A 220 -2.84 19.38 14.74
N MET A 221 -1.65 19.90 15.08
CA MET A 221 -0.40 19.62 14.37
C MET A 221 -0.05 18.13 14.40
N ALA A 222 -0.15 17.49 15.57
CA ALA A 222 0.14 16.07 15.74
C ALA A 222 -0.79 15.19 14.86
N ARG A 223 -2.09 15.52 14.78
CA ARG A 223 -3.05 14.83 13.92
C ARG A 223 -2.70 14.95 12.44
N ASP A 224 -2.30 16.13 11.98
CA ASP A 224 -2.00 16.37 10.57
C ASP A 224 -0.78 15.54 10.12
N LEU A 225 0.28 15.50 10.93
CA LEU A 225 1.46 14.66 10.67
C LEU A 225 1.16 13.16 10.81
N PHE A 226 0.33 12.77 11.76
CA PHE A 226 -0.17 11.39 11.87
C PHE A 226 -0.81 10.91 10.57
N CYS A 227 -1.65 11.73 9.92
CA CYS A 227 -2.29 11.37 8.66
C CYS A 227 -1.25 11.10 7.55
N ILE A 228 -0.20 11.90 7.48
CA ILE A 228 0.84 11.76 6.46
C ILE A 228 1.64 10.47 6.69
N GLY A 229 2.23 10.27 7.88
CA GLY A 229 3.08 9.13 8.18
C GLY A 229 2.32 7.80 8.11
N THR A 230 1.11 7.72 8.68
CA THR A 230 0.28 6.49 8.66
C THR A 230 0.00 6.00 7.24
N ILE A 231 -0.30 6.90 6.30
CA ILE A 231 -0.56 6.54 4.90
C ILE A 231 0.75 6.22 4.19
N ALA A 232 1.82 6.97 4.48
CA ALA A 232 3.13 6.77 3.86
C ALA A 232 3.76 5.42 4.22
N ASP A 233 3.59 4.97 5.47
CA ASP A 233 4.02 3.65 5.96
C ASP A 233 3.14 2.50 5.46
N MET A 234 2.01 2.81 4.82
CA MET A 234 1.01 1.81 4.43
C MET A 234 0.43 1.04 5.62
N ALA A 235 0.33 1.66 6.78
CA ALA A 235 -0.29 1.07 7.96
C ALA A 235 -1.75 0.67 7.70
N PRO A 236 -2.29 -0.40 8.34
CA PRO A 236 -3.67 -0.82 8.11
C PRO A 236 -4.68 0.29 8.46
N LEU A 237 -5.54 0.66 7.51
CA LEU A 237 -6.57 1.69 7.70
C LEU A 237 -7.80 1.13 8.43
N GLN A 238 -7.54 0.54 9.59
CA GLN A 238 -8.51 -0.12 10.47
C GLN A 238 -8.37 0.41 11.91
N GLY A 239 -9.27 0.04 12.80
CA GLY A 239 -9.20 0.41 14.21
C GLY A 239 -9.09 1.92 14.44
N VAL A 240 -8.13 2.33 15.27
CA VAL A 240 -7.91 3.76 15.57
C VAL A 240 -7.34 4.53 14.39
N ASN A 241 -6.55 3.89 13.50
CA ASN A 241 -6.03 4.53 12.30
C ASN A 241 -7.18 5.05 11.44
N ARG A 242 -8.18 4.20 11.16
CA ARG A 242 -9.34 4.61 10.37
C ARG A 242 -10.10 5.76 11.02
N ARG A 243 -10.37 5.66 12.33
CA ARG A 243 -11.09 6.71 13.07
C ARG A 243 -10.39 8.06 12.95
N TRP A 244 -9.09 8.09 13.21
CA TRP A 244 -8.32 9.34 13.19
C TRP A 244 -8.12 9.89 11.78
N LEU A 245 -8.02 9.03 10.75
CA LEU A 245 -7.91 9.45 9.35
C LEU A 245 -9.22 10.03 8.82
N ILE A 246 -10.38 9.47 9.18
CA ILE A 246 -11.69 10.04 8.83
C ILE A 246 -11.82 11.49 9.34
N ASP A 247 -11.36 11.74 10.57
CA ASP A 247 -11.39 13.08 11.15
C ASP A 247 -10.26 13.98 10.64
N GLY A 248 -9.09 13.41 10.35
CA GLY A 248 -7.86 14.15 10.03
C GLY A 248 -7.71 14.55 8.58
N LEU A 249 -7.96 13.63 7.63
CA LEU A 249 -7.73 13.89 6.20
C LEU A 249 -8.47 15.13 5.67
N PRO A 250 -9.76 15.35 5.99
CA PRO A 250 -10.46 16.57 5.55
C PRO A 250 -9.87 17.87 6.11
N ALA A 251 -9.18 17.77 7.26
CA ALA A 251 -8.56 18.93 7.91
C ALA A 251 -7.21 19.31 7.28
N LEU A 252 -6.50 18.38 6.61
CA LEU A 252 -5.18 18.62 6.02
C LEU A 252 -5.16 19.81 5.05
N LYS A 253 -6.27 20.03 4.33
CA LYS A 253 -6.40 21.16 3.40
C LYS A 253 -6.24 22.52 4.10
N ARG A 254 -6.56 22.59 5.40
CA ARG A 254 -6.49 23.79 6.23
C ARG A 254 -5.48 23.60 7.36
N SER A 255 -4.46 22.78 7.16
CA SER A 255 -3.41 22.57 8.16
C SER A 255 -2.78 23.91 8.56
N GLY A 256 -2.50 24.08 9.84
CA GLY A 256 -1.75 25.23 10.34
C GLY A 256 -0.22 25.08 10.18
N LEU A 257 0.25 23.99 9.59
CA LEU A 257 1.67 23.75 9.34
C LEU A 257 2.11 24.37 8.01
N ALA A 258 2.95 25.39 8.04
CA ALA A 258 3.49 26.06 6.86
C ALA A 258 4.13 25.05 5.89
N GLY A 259 4.92 24.10 6.41
CA GLY A 259 5.56 23.06 5.61
C GLY A 259 4.59 22.15 4.90
N LEU A 260 3.48 21.76 5.53
CA LEU A 260 2.47 20.91 4.88
C LEU A 260 1.67 21.67 3.82
N GLN A 261 1.38 22.96 4.05
CA GLN A 261 0.80 23.85 3.04
C GLN A 261 1.71 23.98 1.82
N ALA A 262 3.00 24.23 2.05
CA ALA A 262 4.01 24.33 1.00
C ALA A 262 4.15 23.02 0.20
N LEU A 263 4.12 21.84 0.86
CA LEU A 263 4.11 20.55 0.17
C LEU A 263 2.86 20.35 -0.70
N GLN A 264 1.68 20.77 -0.23
CA GLN A 264 0.45 20.73 -1.02
C GLN A 264 0.56 21.62 -2.26
N GLN A 265 1.09 22.83 -2.09
CA GLN A 265 1.30 23.79 -3.20
C GLN A 265 2.24 23.22 -4.26
N VAL A 266 3.44 22.74 -3.90
CA VAL A 266 4.39 22.16 -4.87
C VAL A 266 3.89 20.85 -5.47
N ALA A 267 2.93 20.16 -4.79
CA ALA A 267 2.25 18.99 -5.31
C ALA A 267 1.10 19.31 -6.28
N GLY A 268 0.70 20.60 -6.41
CA GLY A 268 -0.43 21.01 -7.23
C GLY A 268 -1.80 20.64 -6.65
N LEU A 269 -1.92 20.61 -5.32
CA LEU A 269 -3.13 20.25 -4.60
C LEU A 269 -3.95 21.49 -4.14
N ASP A 270 -3.65 22.69 -4.66
CA ASP A 270 -4.25 23.94 -4.20
C ASP A 270 -5.79 23.95 -4.23
N ASP A 271 -6.39 23.32 -5.25
CA ASP A 271 -7.85 23.28 -5.45
C ASP A 271 -8.46 21.89 -5.21
N ALA A 272 -7.65 20.89 -4.84
CA ALA A 272 -8.12 19.52 -4.64
C ALA A 272 -8.26 19.17 -3.14
N PRO A 273 -9.19 18.29 -2.75
CA PRO A 273 -9.20 17.71 -1.42
C PRO A 273 -7.94 16.84 -1.23
N VAL A 274 -7.43 16.80 -0.01
CA VAL A 274 -6.31 15.93 0.36
C VAL A 274 -6.86 14.64 0.92
N ASP A 275 -7.03 13.65 0.07
CA ASP A 275 -7.44 12.29 0.43
C ASP A 275 -6.24 11.37 0.67
N ALA A 276 -6.49 10.10 1.01
CA ALA A 276 -5.42 9.12 1.21
C ALA A 276 -4.57 8.91 -0.05
N GLY A 277 -5.18 8.99 -1.24
CA GLY A 277 -4.46 8.91 -2.52
C GLY A 277 -3.52 10.09 -2.74
N ALA A 278 -3.98 11.32 -2.45
CA ALA A 278 -3.14 12.52 -2.54
C ALA A 278 -1.95 12.43 -1.57
N VAL A 279 -2.16 11.97 -0.35
CA VAL A 279 -1.07 11.74 0.61
C VAL A 279 -0.11 10.68 0.07
N GLY A 280 -0.58 9.49 -0.29
CA GLY A 280 0.27 8.36 -0.68
C GLY A 280 1.03 8.55 -1.99
N PHE A 281 0.44 9.25 -2.97
CA PHE A 281 1.02 9.37 -4.30
C PHE A 281 1.59 10.76 -4.63
N GLN A 282 1.24 11.79 -3.85
CA GLN A 282 1.71 13.16 -4.13
C GLN A 282 2.53 13.75 -2.98
N ILE A 283 2.12 13.65 -1.71
CA ILE A 283 2.84 14.22 -0.58
C ILE A 283 3.97 13.29 -0.10
N ALA A 284 3.65 12.06 0.31
CA ALA A 284 4.61 11.12 0.88
C ALA A 284 5.81 10.80 -0.04
N PRO A 285 5.67 10.70 -1.38
CA PRO A 285 6.81 10.48 -2.26
C PRO A 285 7.84 11.62 -2.26
N ARG A 286 7.44 12.87 -1.98
CA ARG A 286 8.33 14.02 -1.85
C ARG A 286 9.16 13.94 -0.58
N ILE A 287 8.52 13.54 0.51
CA ILE A 287 9.16 13.29 1.81
C ILE A 287 10.15 12.11 1.67
N ASN A 288 9.68 10.97 1.19
CA ASN A 288 10.50 9.76 1.02
C ASN A 288 11.69 9.94 0.07
N ALA A 289 11.61 10.86 -0.90
CA ALA A 289 12.70 11.12 -1.82
C ALA A 289 13.90 11.77 -1.10
N VAL A 290 13.64 12.60 -0.09
CA VAL A 290 14.69 13.25 0.72
C VAL A 290 15.51 12.20 1.46
N GLY A 291 14.88 11.26 2.17
CA GLY A 291 15.60 10.20 2.89
C GLY A 291 16.32 9.19 1.98
N ARG A 292 16.10 9.26 0.65
CA ARG A 292 16.81 8.42 -0.33
C ARG A 292 17.98 9.10 -1.03
N LEU A 293 17.91 10.42 -1.22
CA LEU A 293 18.82 11.18 -2.08
C LEU A 293 19.42 12.42 -1.40
N GLY A 294 18.97 12.78 -0.21
CA GLY A 294 19.36 13.98 0.51
C GLY A 294 19.47 13.77 2.02
N ASP A 295 19.50 14.88 2.76
CA ASP A 295 19.54 14.90 4.21
C ASP A 295 18.11 14.88 4.78
N PRO A 296 17.72 13.86 5.58
CA PRO A 296 16.41 13.78 6.20
C PRO A 296 16.04 14.98 7.10
N GLN A 297 17.04 15.69 7.66
CA GLN A 297 16.82 16.87 8.48
C GLN A 297 16.01 17.95 7.74
N LEU A 298 16.20 18.07 6.43
CA LEU A 298 15.42 18.98 5.58
C LEU A 298 13.90 18.81 5.74
N VAL A 299 13.42 17.57 5.90
CA VAL A 299 11.97 17.32 6.08
C VAL A 299 11.53 17.74 7.48
N VAL A 300 12.33 17.47 8.51
CA VAL A 300 12.00 17.89 9.88
C VAL A 300 11.94 19.41 9.96
N ASP A 301 12.92 20.10 9.37
CA ASP A 301 12.94 21.57 9.32
C ASP A 301 11.71 22.10 8.58
N LEU A 302 11.39 21.52 7.41
CA LEU A 302 10.18 21.85 6.65
C LEU A 302 8.91 21.71 7.47
N LEU A 303 8.73 20.60 8.18
CA LEU A 303 7.50 20.29 8.92
C LEU A 303 7.41 21.01 10.27
N THR A 304 8.50 21.62 10.75
CA THR A 304 8.54 22.31 12.04
C THR A 304 8.75 23.82 11.93
N THR A 305 9.10 24.37 10.77
CA THR A 305 9.18 25.82 10.57
C THR A 305 7.81 26.49 10.66
N ALA A 306 7.80 27.72 11.19
CA ALA A 306 6.62 28.59 11.21
C ALA A 306 6.71 29.70 10.13
N ASN A 307 7.77 29.72 9.32
CA ASN A 307 8.01 30.72 8.28
C ASN A 307 7.55 30.18 6.93
N ASP A 308 6.57 30.84 6.30
CA ASP A 308 5.99 30.41 5.02
C ASP A 308 7.00 30.44 3.87
N ASP A 309 7.88 31.46 3.81
CA ASP A 309 8.88 31.57 2.74
C ASP A 309 9.94 30.47 2.86
N GLU A 310 10.41 30.18 4.07
CA GLU A 310 11.33 29.07 4.35
C GLU A 310 10.68 27.73 4.03
N ALA A 311 9.43 27.52 4.45
CA ALA A 311 8.66 26.32 4.15
C ALA A 311 8.54 26.06 2.65
N LEU A 312 8.26 27.11 1.88
CA LEU A 312 8.14 27.01 0.41
C LEU A 312 9.49 26.65 -0.24
N GLU A 313 10.59 27.21 0.24
CA GLU A 313 11.94 26.90 -0.28
C GLU A 313 12.31 25.43 0.03
N LEU A 314 12.10 24.96 1.26
CA LEU A 314 12.36 23.57 1.66
C LEU A 314 11.46 22.59 0.90
N ALA A 315 10.18 22.94 0.67
CA ALA A 315 9.27 22.12 -0.13
C ALA A 315 9.69 22.01 -1.60
N ARG A 316 10.26 23.07 -2.18
CA ARG A 316 10.84 23.05 -3.54
C ARG A 316 12.06 22.12 -3.63
N GLN A 317 12.89 22.07 -2.59
CA GLN A 317 14.01 21.13 -2.52
C GLN A 317 13.50 19.68 -2.45
N CYS A 318 12.46 19.42 -1.66
CA CYS A 318 11.80 18.10 -1.65
C CYS A 318 11.28 17.71 -3.04
N GLU A 319 10.64 18.65 -3.77
CA GLU A 319 10.15 18.40 -5.15
C GLU A 319 11.31 18.14 -6.11
N GLN A 320 12.41 18.87 -5.99
CA GLN A 320 13.60 18.63 -6.82
C GLN A 320 14.17 17.23 -6.62
N LEU A 321 14.36 16.80 -5.36
CA LEU A 321 14.82 15.45 -5.03
C LEU A 321 13.82 14.38 -5.50
N ASN A 322 12.53 14.64 -5.41
CA ASN A 322 11.51 13.73 -5.92
C ASN A 322 11.51 13.61 -7.44
N ARG A 323 11.79 14.69 -8.17
CA ARG A 323 12.01 14.64 -9.65
C ARG A 323 13.25 13.83 -9.98
N GLN A 324 14.37 14.10 -9.32
CA GLN A 324 15.62 13.35 -9.50
C GLN A 324 15.41 11.85 -9.20
N ARG A 325 14.70 11.52 -8.13
CA ARG A 325 14.34 10.13 -7.83
C ARG A 325 13.54 9.49 -8.97
N ARG A 326 12.54 10.19 -9.54
CA ARG A 326 11.74 9.68 -10.67
C ARG A 326 12.60 9.43 -11.89
N ASP A 327 13.45 10.38 -12.26
CA ASP A 327 14.34 10.28 -13.42
C ASP A 327 15.31 9.10 -13.27
N LEU A 328 15.89 8.92 -12.07
CA LEU A 328 16.74 7.76 -11.76
C LEU A 328 15.95 6.44 -11.85
N CYS A 329 14.74 6.39 -11.31
CA CYS A 329 13.91 5.19 -11.39
C CYS A 329 13.55 4.85 -12.85
N ASP A 330 13.20 5.84 -13.65
CA ASP A 330 12.78 5.62 -15.04
C ASP A 330 13.97 5.18 -15.91
N ALA A 331 15.16 5.72 -15.67
CA ALA A 331 16.38 5.31 -16.35
C ALA A 331 16.77 3.85 -16.01
N ILE A 332 16.80 3.51 -14.70
CA ILE A 332 17.12 2.16 -14.26
C ILE A 332 16.05 1.15 -14.72
N GLU A 333 14.77 1.51 -14.70
CA GLU A 333 13.69 0.65 -15.19
C GLU A 333 13.84 0.36 -16.68
N ALA A 334 14.15 1.37 -17.50
CA ALA A 334 14.35 1.21 -18.94
C ALA A 334 15.54 0.28 -19.24
N GLU A 335 16.67 0.46 -18.54
CA GLU A 335 17.85 -0.39 -18.69
C GLU A 335 17.58 -1.82 -18.23
N ALA A 336 16.94 -2.00 -17.06
CA ALA A 336 16.60 -3.32 -16.53
C ALA A 336 15.65 -4.09 -17.47
N ARG A 337 14.67 -3.41 -18.08
CA ARG A 337 13.77 -4.02 -19.10
C ARG A 337 14.55 -4.46 -20.33
N ALA A 338 15.46 -3.62 -20.82
CA ALA A 338 16.30 -3.97 -21.97
C ALA A 338 17.17 -5.21 -21.70
N LEU A 339 17.70 -5.34 -20.48
CA LEU A 339 18.45 -6.53 -20.07
C LEU A 339 17.57 -7.79 -20.05
N VAL A 340 16.36 -7.70 -19.51
CA VAL A 340 15.40 -8.84 -19.49
C VAL A 340 14.95 -9.23 -20.91
N GLU A 341 14.77 -8.25 -21.80
CA GLU A 341 14.37 -8.50 -23.19
C GLU A 341 15.50 -9.10 -24.02
N ALA A 342 16.77 -8.76 -23.72
CA ALA A 342 17.94 -9.30 -24.39
C ALA A 342 18.18 -10.80 -24.11
N ASP A 343 17.72 -11.32 -22.95
CA ASP A 343 17.80 -12.74 -22.59
C ASP A 343 16.84 -13.64 -23.37
N GLY A 344 15.94 -13.08 -24.17
CA GLY A 344 15.04 -13.80 -25.07
C GLY A 344 13.85 -14.51 -24.41
N GLU A 345 13.32 -15.57 -25.07
CA GLU A 345 12.09 -16.25 -24.64
C GLU A 345 12.23 -17.08 -23.36
N GLN A 346 13.44 -17.46 -22.95
CA GLN A 346 13.70 -18.20 -21.71
C GLN A 346 13.91 -17.24 -20.53
N ARG A 347 12.87 -16.61 -20.05
CA ARG A 347 12.94 -15.78 -18.83
C ARG A 347 13.23 -16.65 -17.61
N CYS A 348 14.26 -16.26 -16.84
CA CYS A 348 14.54 -16.88 -15.54
C CYS A 348 13.34 -16.67 -14.59
N PRO A 349 12.95 -17.69 -13.82
CA PRO A 349 11.86 -17.59 -12.83
C PRO A 349 12.12 -16.54 -11.74
N PHE A 350 13.38 -16.23 -11.46
CA PHE A 350 13.82 -15.16 -10.57
C PHE A 350 14.68 -14.17 -11.36
N LEU A 351 14.24 -12.91 -11.46
CA LEU A 351 15.01 -11.88 -12.15
C LEU A 351 16.08 -11.32 -11.23
N LEU A 352 17.35 -11.60 -11.50
CA LEU A 352 18.49 -11.04 -10.79
C LEU A 352 19.31 -10.21 -11.77
N LEU A 353 19.30 -8.87 -11.59
CA LEU A 353 19.97 -7.92 -12.47
C LEU A 353 20.96 -7.08 -11.66
N ALA A 354 22.18 -6.94 -12.17
CA ALA A 354 23.25 -6.21 -11.49
C ALA A 354 23.91 -5.19 -12.42
N GLN A 355 24.01 -3.95 -11.95
CA GLN A 355 24.77 -2.88 -12.60
C GLN A 355 25.49 -2.03 -11.55
N SER A 356 26.76 -1.76 -11.79
CA SER A 356 27.61 -1.06 -10.82
C SER A 356 27.21 0.40 -10.58
N HIS A 357 26.60 1.04 -11.57
CA HIS A 357 26.23 2.46 -11.55
C HIS A 357 24.81 2.72 -11.02
N TRP A 358 24.01 1.70 -10.74
CA TRP A 358 22.66 1.89 -10.20
C TRP A 358 22.69 2.46 -8.78
N HIS A 359 21.74 3.35 -8.49
CA HIS A 359 21.70 4.04 -7.21
C HIS A 359 20.95 3.22 -6.14
N HIS A 360 21.60 2.90 -5.04
CA HIS A 360 21.05 2.08 -3.95
C HIS A 360 19.72 2.59 -3.37
N GLY A 361 19.54 3.91 -3.31
CA GLY A 361 18.34 4.53 -2.78
C GLY A 361 17.06 4.24 -3.58
N VAL A 362 17.18 3.86 -4.87
CA VAL A 362 16.02 3.72 -5.76
C VAL A 362 15.82 2.33 -6.35
N ILE A 363 16.82 1.43 -6.31
CA ILE A 363 16.69 0.07 -6.89
C ILE A 363 15.51 -0.71 -6.31
N GLY A 364 15.18 -0.52 -5.03
CA GLY A 364 14.02 -1.18 -4.40
C GLY A 364 12.67 -0.73 -4.98
N ILE A 365 12.58 0.54 -5.45
CA ILE A 365 11.38 1.04 -6.14
C ILE A 365 11.28 0.42 -7.53
N VAL A 366 12.40 0.36 -8.24
CA VAL A 366 12.43 -0.22 -9.59
C VAL A 366 12.16 -1.72 -9.54
N ALA A 367 12.73 -2.45 -8.54
CA ALA A 367 12.42 -3.86 -8.34
C ALA A 367 10.91 -4.11 -8.18
N ALA A 368 10.20 -3.28 -7.39
CA ALA A 368 8.74 -3.39 -7.26
C ALA A 368 8.02 -3.14 -8.59
N ARG A 369 8.44 -2.15 -9.39
CA ARG A 369 7.87 -1.88 -10.71
C ARG A 369 8.08 -3.05 -11.69
N LEU A 370 9.22 -3.73 -11.60
CA LEU A 370 9.51 -4.91 -12.42
C LEU A 370 8.70 -6.13 -11.97
N VAL A 371 8.47 -6.29 -10.66
CA VAL A 371 7.51 -7.29 -10.14
C VAL A 371 6.12 -7.05 -10.71
N ASP A 372 5.63 -5.81 -10.69
CA ASP A 372 4.33 -5.46 -11.27
C ASP A 372 4.27 -5.74 -12.79
N ALA A 373 5.38 -5.52 -13.49
CA ALA A 373 5.47 -5.71 -14.93
C ALA A 373 5.55 -7.17 -15.35
N PHE A 374 6.38 -7.97 -14.65
CA PHE A 374 6.70 -9.34 -15.06
C PHE A 374 6.01 -10.43 -14.23
N GLY A 375 5.45 -10.08 -13.07
CA GLY A 375 4.83 -11.06 -12.17
C GLY A 375 5.83 -12.02 -11.50
N LEU A 376 7.12 -11.70 -11.54
CA LEU A 376 8.22 -12.54 -11.04
C LEU A 376 8.90 -11.90 -9.84
N PRO A 377 9.53 -12.66 -8.95
CA PRO A 377 10.43 -12.10 -7.94
C PRO A 377 11.66 -11.47 -8.62
N VAL A 378 12.07 -10.31 -8.12
CA VAL A 378 13.11 -9.46 -8.70
C VAL A 378 14.12 -9.04 -7.63
N ALA A 379 15.40 -9.20 -7.91
CA ALA A 379 16.50 -8.59 -7.18
C ALA A 379 17.26 -7.64 -8.10
N LEU A 380 17.41 -6.38 -7.71
CA LEU A 380 18.28 -5.42 -8.37
C LEU A 380 19.49 -5.14 -7.49
N LEU A 381 20.68 -5.23 -8.07
CA LEU A 381 21.95 -5.13 -7.37
C LEU A 381 22.74 -3.92 -7.89
N ALA A 382 23.37 -3.20 -6.96
CA ALA A 382 24.29 -2.12 -7.25
C ALA A 382 25.63 -2.33 -6.51
N SER A 383 26.72 -1.77 -7.02
CA SER A 383 28.04 -1.92 -6.40
C SER A 383 28.11 -1.18 -5.06
N GLU A 384 28.64 -1.85 -4.04
CA GLU A 384 28.97 -1.27 -2.73
C GLU A 384 30.49 -1.02 -2.59
N GLY A 385 31.26 -1.30 -3.65
CA GLY A 385 32.73 -1.28 -3.64
C GLY A 385 33.33 -2.62 -3.21
N ASP A 386 34.64 -2.79 -3.36
CA ASP A 386 35.42 -3.95 -2.93
C ASP A 386 34.88 -5.32 -3.38
N GLY A 387 34.27 -5.37 -4.58
CA GLY A 387 33.68 -6.60 -5.13
C GLY A 387 32.37 -7.01 -4.45
N ARG A 388 31.77 -6.15 -3.64
CA ARG A 388 30.47 -6.35 -3.00
C ARG A 388 29.36 -5.72 -3.80
N LEU A 389 28.21 -6.38 -3.77
CA LEU A 389 26.97 -5.89 -4.37
C LEU A 389 25.86 -5.90 -3.32
N ARG A 390 25.16 -4.78 -3.21
CA ARG A 390 23.99 -4.63 -2.36
C ARG A 390 22.73 -4.74 -3.19
N ALA A 391 21.80 -5.59 -2.75
CA ALA A 391 20.56 -5.89 -3.44
C ALA A 391 19.35 -5.34 -2.71
N SER A 392 18.34 -4.99 -3.52
CA SER A 392 16.95 -4.86 -3.06
C SER A 392 16.09 -5.90 -3.76
N VAL A 393 15.35 -6.69 -2.99
CA VAL A 393 14.48 -7.76 -3.46
C VAL A 393 13.03 -7.38 -3.27
N ARG A 394 12.21 -7.66 -4.29
CA ARG A 394 10.75 -7.57 -4.23
C ARG A 394 10.16 -8.81 -4.88
N ALA A 395 8.99 -9.23 -4.40
CA ALA A 395 8.33 -10.41 -4.95
C ALA A 395 6.79 -10.26 -5.00
N PRO A 396 6.14 -11.03 -5.90
CA PRO A 396 4.69 -11.14 -5.91
C PRO A 396 4.17 -11.82 -4.63
N LYS A 397 2.89 -11.60 -4.32
CA LYS A 397 2.21 -12.28 -3.21
C LYS A 397 2.37 -13.81 -3.32
N GLY A 398 2.77 -14.45 -2.22
CA GLY A 398 2.96 -15.89 -2.14
C GLY A 398 4.39 -16.38 -2.35
N PHE A 399 5.31 -15.54 -2.83
CA PHE A 399 6.74 -15.84 -2.77
C PHE A 399 7.35 -15.20 -1.52
N ALA A 400 7.87 -16.01 -0.61
CA ALA A 400 8.45 -15.53 0.65
C ALA A 400 9.94 -15.18 0.46
N VAL A 401 10.23 -13.87 0.36
CA VAL A 401 11.59 -13.35 0.16
C VAL A 401 12.50 -13.69 1.34
N ASP A 402 12.05 -13.48 2.56
CA ASP A 402 12.77 -13.78 3.80
C ASP A 402 13.22 -15.25 3.86
N ALA A 403 12.30 -16.19 3.61
CA ALA A 403 12.59 -17.61 3.56
C ALA A 403 13.55 -17.98 2.40
N ALA A 404 13.44 -17.30 1.25
CA ALA A 404 14.32 -17.52 0.12
C ALA A 404 15.75 -17.05 0.42
N LEU A 405 15.92 -15.88 1.04
CA LEU A 405 17.23 -15.35 1.43
C LEU A 405 17.85 -16.17 2.57
N GLN A 406 17.05 -16.58 3.56
CA GLN A 406 17.52 -17.44 4.64
C GLN A 406 18.08 -18.77 4.13
N ALA A 407 17.46 -19.36 3.10
CA ALA A 407 17.96 -20.60 2.49
C ALA A 407 19.23 -20.41 1.64
N CYS A 408 19.65 -19.18 1.39
CA CYS A 408 20.88 -18.81 0.71
C CYS A 408 21.91 -18.15 1.64
N SER A 409 21.70 -18.20 2.96
CA SER A 409 22.51 -17.49 3.96
C SER A 409 24.01 -17.80 3.89
N ASP A 410 24.39 -19.00 3.44
CA ASP A 410 25.78 -19.43 3.23
C ASP A 410 26.49 -18.70 2.07
N LEU A 411 25.74 -18.10 1.14
CA LEU A 411 26.24 -17.32 0.01
C LEU A 411 26.21 -15.80 0.26
N LEU A 412 25.56 -15.36 1.34
CA LEU A 412 25.29 -13.96 1.62
C LEU A 412 26.14 -13.46 2.80
N GLU A 413 26.71 -12.25 2.69
CA GLU A 413 27.41 -11.61 3.81
C GLU A 413 26.41 -11.03 4.84
N ARG A 414 25.31 -10.46 4.36
CA ARG A 414 24.20 -9.92 5.15
C ARG A 414 22.91 -10.13 4.40
N HIS A 415 21.84 -10.42 5.09
CA HIS A 415 20.50 -10.46 4.51
C HIS A 415 19.44 -10.14 5.56
N GLY A 416 18.26 -9.72 5.09
CA GLY A 416 17.10 -9.48 5.94
C GLY A 416 15.90 -9.07 5.12
N GLY A 417 14.73 -9.07 5.74
CA GLY A 417 13.49 -8.65 5.10
C GLY A 417 12.26 -9.34 5.67
N HIS A 418 11.17 -9.14 4.94
CA HIS A 418 9.84 -9.68 5.17
C HIS A 418 9.40 -10.51 3.96
N PRO A 419 8.27 -11.24 4.01
CA PRO A 419 7.83 -12.07 2.89
C PRO A 419 7.74 -11.36 1.53
N ALA A 420 7.37 -10.08 1.48
CA ALA A 420 7.20 -9.34 0.23
C ALA A 420 8.44 -8.56 -0.24
N ALA A 421 9.39 -8.29 0.65
CA ALA A 421 10.52 -7.40 0.37
C ALA A 421 11.72 -7.73 1.25
N GLY A 422 12.93 -7.65 0.68
CA GLY A 422 14.15 -7.90 1.42
C GLY A 422 15.35 -7.20 0.79
N GLY A 423 16.48 -7.38 1.41
CA GLY A 423 17.77 -6.92 0.92
C GLY A 423 18.87 -7.86 1.34
N PHE A 424 19.97 -7.85 0.59
CA PHE A 424 21.17 -8.62 0.93
C PHE A 424 22.43 -7.96 0.41
N THR A 425 23.57 -8.35 0.97
CA THR A 425 24.92 -8.06 0.43
C THR A 425 25.57 -9.37 0.05
N VAL A 426 26.15 -9.42 -1.15
CA VAL A 426 26.77 -10.60 -1.74
C VAL A 426 28.09 -10.23 -2.42
N ARG A 427 29.06 -11.14 -2.44
CA ARG A 427 30.27 -10.99 -3.26
C ARG A 427 29.97 -11.29 -4.73
N ALA A 428 30.59 -10.52 -5.63
CA ALA A 428 30.37 -10.67 -7.07
C ALA A 428 30.61 -12.11 -7.58
N GLU A 429 31.56 -12.82 -6.99
CA GLU A 429 31.91 -14.22 -7.30
C GLU A 429 30.81 -15.24 -6.93
N GLN A 430 29.91 -14.88 -6.00
CA GLN A 430 28.83 -15.75 -5.53
C GLN A 430 27.51 -15.55 -6.29
N ILE A 431 27.41 -14.54 -7.16
CA ILE A 431 26.16 -14.17 -7.82
C ILE A 431 25.55 -15.33 -8.62
N THR A 432 26.37 -16.06 -9.37
CA THR A 432 25.89 -17.17 -10.22
C THR A 432 25.26 -18.26 -9.38
N ALA A 433 25.94 -18.72 -8.32
CA ALA A 433 25.43 -19.75 -7.42
C ALA A 433 24.17 -19.29 -6.68
N LEU A 434 24.13 -18.02 -6.27
CA LEU A 434 22.96 -17.41 -5.64
C LEU A 434 21.76 -17.38 -6.61
N HIS A 435 22.00 -16.94 -7.86
CA HIS A 435 20.94 -16.85 -8.87
C HIS A 435 20.36 -18.23 -9.21
N GLU A 436 21.19 -19.25 -9.36
CA GLU A 436 20.75 -20.63 -9.60
C GLU A 436 19.81 -21.11 -8.48
N ARG A 437 20.21 -20.92 -7.21
CA ARG A 437 19.41 -21.33 -6.04
C ARG A 437 18.10 -20.57 -5.91
N LEU A 438 18.09 -19.26 -6.18
CA LEU A 438 16.89 -18.44 -6.18
C LEU A 438 15.93 -18.81 -7.34
N ASN A 439 16.49 -19.16 -8.52
CA ASN A 439 15.69 -19.63 -9.65
C ASN A 439 14.99 -20.95 -9.35
N GLU A 440 15.63 -21.93 -8.74
CA GLU A 440 15.01 -23.21 -8.35
C GLU A 440 13.81 -22.99 -7.42
N ARG A 441 13.93 -22.08 -6.48
CA ARG A 441 12.84 -21.74 -5.57
C ARG A 441 11.68 -21.02 -6.28
N ALA A 442 12.01 -20.09 -7.15
CA ALA A 442 11.01 -19.35 -7.92
C ALA A 442 10.29 -20.26 -8.93
N ASP A 443 10.99 -21.19 -9.58
CA ASP A 443 10.39 -22.17 -10.46
C ASP A 443 9.40 -23.09 -9.71
N THR A 444 9.77 -23.54 -8.52
CA THR A 444 8.90 -24.33 -7.66
C THR A 444 7.63 -23.55 -7.28
N TRP A 445 7.77 -22.29 -6.90
CA TRP A 445 6.66 -21.41 -6.58
C TRP A 445 5.75 -21.16 -7.80
N LEU A 446 6.33 -20.85 -8.97
CA LEU A 446 5.57 -20.63 -10.22
C LEU A 446 4.74 -21.85 -10.63
N LYS A 447 5.30 -23.05 -10.51
CA LYS A 447 4.57 -24.32 -10.79
C LYS A 447 3.38 -24.50 -9.86
N GLN A 448 3.51 -24.12 -8.58
CA GLN A 448 2.43 -24.18 -7.60
C GLN A 448 1.33 -23.13 -7.86
N GLN A 449 1.70 -21.94 -8.34
CA GLN A 449 0.75 -20.84 -8.62
C GLN A 449 0.02 -20.99 -9.98
N GLY A 450 0.45 -21.90 -10.86
CA GLY A 450 -0.11 -22.05 -12.21
C GLY A 450 0.31 -20.95 -13.19
N GLY A 451 1.36 -20.19 -12.90
CA GLY A 451 2.11 -19.36 -13.85
C GLY A 451 1.47 -18.04 -14.29
N LEU A 452 0.21 -17.72 -13.94
CA LEU A 452 -0.50 -16.54 -14.43
C LEU A 452 -0.78 -15.53 -13.30
N ARG A 453 -0.71 -14.22 -13.63
CA ARG A 453 -1.14 -13.17 -12.71
C ARG A 453 -2.62 -13.31 -12.39
N LEU A 454 -2.95 -13.45 -11.11
CA LEU A 454 -4.32 -13.60 -10.65
C LEU A 454 -5.01 -12.23 -10.58
N VAL A 455 -6.19 -12.13 -11.19
CA VAL A 455 -7.09 -10.96 -11.12
C VAL A 455 -8.34 -11.40 -10.38
N GLU A 456 -8.59 -10.80 -9.22
CA GLU A 456 -9.68 -11.15 -8.29
C GLU A 456 -10.64 -9.95 -8.12
N PRO A 457 -11.55 -9.68 -9.07
CA PRO A 457 -12.55 -8.64 -8.88
C PRO A 457 -13.55 -9.04 -7.78
N GLU A 458 -14.13 -8.03 -7.12
CA GLU A 458 -15.01 -8.26 -5.97
C GLU A 458 -16.51 -8.16 -6.30
N ALA A 459 -16.88 -7.38 -7.33
CA ALA A 459 -18.27 -7.26 -7.75
C ALA A 459 -18.39 -6.94 -9.24
N LEU A 460 -19.44 -7.50 -9.86
CA LEU A 460 -19.90 -7.13 -11.19
C LEU A 460 -20.65 -5.79 -11.09
N VAL A 461 -20.34 -4.86 -11.99
CA VAL A 461 -21.04 -3.57 -12.12
C VAL A 461 -21.19 -3.24 -13.60
N GLN A 462 -22.39 -2.93 -14.04
CA GLN A 462 -22.63 -2.48 -15.40
C GLN A 462 -22.24 -1.02 -15.56
N LEU A 463 -21.78 -0.59 -16.76
CA LEU A 463 -21.32 0.79 -16.94
C LEU A 463 -22.42 1.85 -16.66
N HIS A 464 -23.68 1.51 -16.88
CA HIS A 464 -24.81 2.43 -16.61
C HIS A 464 -25.09 2.62 -15.10
N GLU A 465 -24.63 1.70 -14.23
CA GLU A 465 -24.76 1.80 -12.77
C GLU A 465 -23.72 2.75 -12.17
N LEU A 466 -22.63 3.04 -12.88
CA LEU A 466 -21.55 3.91 -12.45
C LEU A 466 -21.95 5.41 -12.51
N THR A 467 -22.90 5.77 -11.69
CA THR A 467 -23.49 7.11 -11.60
C THR A 467 -22.78 7.99 -10.57
N PRO A 468 -23.00 9.31 -10.56
CA PRO A 468 -22.55 10.18 -9.48
C PRO A 468 -23.04 9.71 -8.09
N GLN A 469 -24.23 9.12 -7.99
CA GLN A 469 -24.76 8.56 -6.75
C GLN A 469 -23.96 7.33 -6.31
N PHE A 470 -23.59 6.44 -7.23
CA PHE A 470 -22.72 5.31 -6.95
C PHE A 470 -21.37 5.80 -6.40
N TRP A 471 -20.79 6.82 -7.03
CA TRP A 471 -19.54 7.43 -6.57
C TRP A 471 -19.67 8.00 -5.15
N GLN A 472 -20.74 8.74 -4.85
CA GLN A 472 -20.97 9.26 -3.50
C GLN A 472 -21.06 8.17 -2.44
N GLN A 473 -21.70 7.04 -2.76
CA GLN A 473 -21.75 5.88 -1.86
C GLN A 473 -20.38 5.22 -1.70
N LEU A 474 -19.61 5.10 -2.78
CA LEU A 474 -18.25 4.57 -2.73
C LEU A 474 -17.34 5.44 -1.85
N GLN A 475 -17.47 6.77 -1.94
CA GLN A 475 -16.71 7.71 -1.10
C GLN A 475 -17.00 7.55 0.40
N GLN A 476 -18.19 7.09 0.80
CA GLN A 476 -18.49 6.84 2.22
C GLN A 476 -17.61 5.72 2.81
N LEU A 477 -17.07 4.84 1.96
CA LEU A 477 -16.18 3.78 2.37
C LEU A 477 -14.72 4.24 2.55
N GLU A 478 -14.37 5.44 2.10
CA GLU A 478 -13.02 6.00 2.28
C GLU A 478 -12.69 6.24 3.78
N PRO A 479 -11.40 6.31 4.16
CA PRO A 479 -10.20 6.22 3.31
C PRO A 479 -9.87 4.78 2.90
N PHE A 480 -9.41 4.62 1.65
CA PHE A 480 -8.89 3.36 1.14
C PHE A 480 -7.37 3.28 1.26
N GLY A 481 -6.85 2.09 1.53
CA GLY A 481 -5.41 1.81 1.66
C GLY A 481 -5.15 0.39 2.17
N SER A 482 -4.02 0.18 2.82
CA SER A 482 -3.67 -1.11 3.43
C SER A 482 -4.77 -1.57 4.41
N GLY A 483 -5.12 -2.85 4.39
CA GLY A 483 -6.19 -3.43 5.22
C GLY A 483 -7.62 -3.03 4.83
N HIS A 484 -7.80 -2.00 3.99
CA HIS A 484 -9.08 -1.59 3.44
C HIS A 484 -8.92 -1.06 1.99
N PRO A 485 -8.59 -1.93 1.02
CA PRO A 485 -8.33 -1.51 -0.35
C PRO A 485 -9.57 -0.95 -1.04
N ALA A 486 -9.37 -0.06 -2.03
CA ALA A 486 -10.45 0.35 -2.91
C ALA A 486 -11.03 -0.88 -3.63
N PRO A 487 -12.36 -0.98 -3.77
CA PRO A 487 -12.99 -2.10 -4.44
C PRO A 487 -12.50 -2.28 -5.88
N LEU A 488 -12.21 -3.52 -6.26
CA LEU A 488 -11.93 -3.91 -7.63
C LEU A 488 -13.23 -4.42 -8.25
N PHE A 489 -13.85 -3.61 -9.08
CA PHE A 489 -15.04 -3.97 -9.84
C PHE A 489 -14.66 -4.63 -11.17
N TRP A 490 -15.62 -5.28 -11.81
CA TRP A 490 -15.48 -5.69 -13.20
C TRP A 490 -16.78 -5.47 -13.97
N SER A 491 -16.63 -5.25 -15.27
CA SER A 491 -17.72 -5.17 -16.23
C SER A 491 -17.43 -6.11 -17.40
N SER A 492 -18.44 -6.81 -17.86
CA SER A 492 -18.33 -7.71 -19.00
C SER A 492 -18.82 -7.06 -20.29
N ARG A 493 -18.36 -7.60 -21.44
CA ARG A 493 -18.86 -7.21 -22.76
C ARG A 493 -18.80 -5.73 -23.06
N CYS A 494 -17.72 -5.08 -22.65
CA CYS A 494 -17.47 -3.69 -22.95
C CYS A 494 -16.87 -3.55 -24.35
N ARG A 495 -17.54 -2.84 -25.25
CA ARG A 495 -17.03 -2.55 -26.59
C ARG A 495 -16.06 -1.39 -26.55
N ILE A 496 -14.86 -1.56 -27.10
CA ILE A 496 -13.90 -0.47 -27.26
C ILE A 496 -14.35 0.39 -28.45
N SER A 497 -14.75 1.65 -28.18
CA SER A 497 -15.19 2.59 -29.20
C SER A 497 -14.09 3.57 -29.61
N GLN A 498 -13.13 3.84 -28.74
CA GLN A 498 -11.96 4.67 -28.98
C GLN A 498 -10.77 4.15 -28.18
N GLN A 499 -9.59 4.23 -28.80
CA GLN A 499 -8.32 3.86 -28.20
C GLN A 499 -7.29 4.94 -28.53
N ARG A 500 -6.48 5.32 -27.53
CA ARG A 500 -5.40 6.29 -27.69
C ARG A 500 -4.25 6.01 -26.73
N LEU A 501 -3.04 5.89 -27.27
CA LEU A 501 -1.82 5.84 -26.48
C LEU A 501 -1.43 7.26 -26.06
N LEU A 502 -1.21 7.45 -24.76
CA LEU A 502 -0.78 8.71 -24.18
C LEU A 502 0.74 8.69 -23.94
N ARG A 503 1.32 9.88 -23.79
CA ARG A 503 2.74 10.05 -23.46
C ARG A 503 3.05 9.31 -22.15
N GLY A 504 4.17 8.58 -22.10
CA GLY A 504 4.55 7.72 -20.96
C GLY A 504 4.00 6.31 -21.03
N GLY A 505 3.47 5.87 -22.20
CA GLY A 505 2.99 4.51 -22.41
C GLY A 505 1.67 4.19 -21.71
N HIS A 506 0.84 5.20 -21.43
CA HIS A 506 -0.50 4.98 -20.85
C HIS A 506 -1.53 4.80 -21.95
N LEU A 507 -2.47 3.87 -21.76
CA LEU A 507 -3.54 3.61 -22.71
C LEU A 507 -4.85 4.21 -22.22
N GLN A 508 -5.45 5.09 -23.03
CA GLN A 508 -6.79 5.64 -22.79
C GLN A 508 -7.79 4.97 -23.72
N LEU A 509 -8.90 4.50 -23.12
CA LEU A 509 -10.00 3.86 -23.85
C LEU A 509 -11.31 4.61 -23.59
N THR A 510 -12.23 4.48 -24.56
CA THR A 510 -13.66 4.74 -24.34
C THR A 510 -14.40 3.42 -24.47
N LEU A 511 -14.94 2.94 -23.37
CA LEU A 511 -15.69 1.69 -23.28
C LEU A 511 -17.17 1.97 -23.37
N ARG A 512 -17.92 1.13 -24.13
CA ARG A 512 -19.36 1.19 -24.28
C ARG A 512 -20.01 -0.13 -23.88
N GLN A 513 -21.15 -0.03 -23.19
CA GLN A 513 -22.00 -1.16 -22.84
C GLN A 513 -23.47 -0.69 -22.96
N GLY A 514 -24.18 -1.18 -23.97
CA GLY A 514 -25.47 -0.59 -24.36
C GLY A 514 -25.31 0.90 -24.71
N ASP A 515 -26.14 1.74 -24.11
CA ASP A 515 -26.10 3.20 -24.29
C ASP A 515 -25.08 3.90 -23.39
N ALA A 516 -24.55 3.21 -22.38
CA ALA A 516 -23.56 3.79 -21.45
C ALA A 516 -22.18 3.84 -22.10
N ALA A 517 -21.46 4.94 -21.83
CA ALA A 517 -20.07 5.13 -22.26
C ALA A 517 -19.23 5.70 -21.12
N MET A 518 -18.07 5.08 -20.87
CA MET A 518 -17.14 5.49 -19.82
C MET A 518 -15.72 5.62 -20.36
N ARG A 519 -15.00 6.65 -19.89
CA ARG A 519 -13.56 6.74 -20.12
C ARG A 519 -12.83 5.77 -19.20
N ALA A 520 -11.78 5.14 -19.73
CA ALA A 520 -10.90 4.26 -18.99
C ALA A 520 -9.45 4.61 -19.23
N ILE A 521 -8.61 4.43 -18.22
CA ILE A 521 -7.16 4.62 -18.30
C ILE A 521 -6.46 3.35 -17.79
N ALA A 522 -5.49 2.87 -18.56
CA ALA A 522 -4.56 1.83 -18.14
C ALA A 522 -3.16 2.43 -18.05
N TRP A 523 -2.66 2.53 -16.83
CA TRP A 523 -1.34 3.11 -16.59
C TRP A 523 -0.22 2.18 -17.05
N ARG A 524 0.79 2.73 -17.77
CA ARG A 524 1.99 1.99 -18.22
C ARG A 524 1.66 0.73 -19.02
N TRP A 525 0.67 0.82 -19.89
CA TRP A 525 0.25 -0.29 -20.78
C TRP A 525 1.38 -0.74 -21.73
N GLY A 526 2.16 0.22 -22.24
CA GLY A 526 3.42 0.00 -22.96
C GLY A 526 3.32 -0.07 -24.48
N SER A 527 2.28 -0.60 -25.09
CA SER A 527 2.16 -0.73 -26.55
C SER A 527 0.75 -0.45 -27.08
N GLU A 528 0.66 -0.06 -28.38
CA GLU A 528 -0.58 -0.04 -29.15
C GLU A 528 -0.83 -1.45 -29.72
N GLU A 529 -1.23 -2.40 -28.90
CA GLU A 529 -1.64 -3.70 -29.40
C GLU A 529 -3.07 -3.65 -29.94
N ASN A 530 -3.37 -4.51 -30.93
CA ASN A 530 -4.72 -4.73 -31.41
C ASN A 530 -5.55 -5.40 -30.30
N LEU A 531 -6.20 -4.59 -29.47
CA LEU A 531 -7.10 -5.07 -28.45
C LEU A 531 -8.34 -5.70 -29.09
N PRO A 532 -8.92 -6.75 -28.50
CA PRO A 532 -10.20 -7.28 -28.92
C PRO A 532 -11.27 -6.18 -28.95
N PRO A 533 -12.19 -6.19 -29.92
CA PRO A 533 -13.22 -5.15 -30.02
C PRO A 533 -14.23 -5.17 -28.86
N GLU A 534 -14.39 -6.32 -28.20
CA GLU A 534 -15.22 -6.54 -27.02
C GLU A 534 -14.39 -7.19 -25.90
N VAL A 535 -14.38 -6.56 -24.73
CA VAL A 535 -13.51 -6.93 -23.59
C VAL A 535 -14.32 -7.00 -22.29
N ASP A 536 -13.85 -7.85 -21.37
CA ASP A 536 -14.16 -7.75 -19.96
C ASP A 536 -13.06 -6.92 -19.29
N VAL A 537 -13.42 -6.02 -18.39
CA VAL A 537 -12.48 -5.12 -17.72
C VAL A 537 -12.62 -5.23 -16.21
N ALA A 538 -11.48 -5.31 -15.52
CA ALA A 538 -11.40 -5.12 -14.06
C ALA A 538 -10.84 -3.73 -13.77
N PHE A 539 -11.49 -2.98 -12.87
CA PHE A 539 -11.19 -1.57 -12.67
C PHE A 539 -11.51 -1.09 -11.25
N GLN A 540 -10.86 -0.01 -10.87
CA GLN A 540 -11.27 0.87 -9.79
C GLN A 540 -11.98 2.10 -10.38
N LEU A 541 -13.01 2.59 -9.72
CA LEU A 541 -13.68 3.82 -10.11
C LEU A 541 -12.93 5.01 -9.52
N ARG A 542 -12.68 6.06 -10.34
CA ARG A 542 -11.99 7.28 -9.94
C ARG A 542 -12.74 8.51 -10.44
N LEU A 543 -12.56 9.62 -9.75
CA LEU A 543 -13.01 10.93 -10.22
C LEU A 543 -11.83 11.66 -10.85
N ASN A 544 -11.88 11.85 -12.17
CA ASN A 544 -10.89 12.61 -12.90
C ASN A 544 -11.29 14.09 -12.91
N ARG A 545 -10.38 14.94 -12.41
CA ARG A 545 -10.52 16.39 -12.39
C ARG A 545 -9.54 17.01 -13.39
N TRP A 546 -10.06 17.52 -14.50
CA TRP A 546 -9.24 18.14 -15.53
C TRP A 546 -9.91 19.40 -16.07
N ASN A 547 -9.18 20.53 -16.08
CA ASN A 547 -9.66 21.84 -16.56
C ASN A 547 -11.03 22.25 -15.97
N GLY A 548 -11.22 22.06 -14.65
CA GLY A 548 -12.47 22.43 -13.98
C GLY A 548 -13.64 21.49 -14.26
N THR A 549 -13.44 20.39 -15.00
CA THR A 549 -14.48 19.39 -15.27
C THR A 549 -14.20 18.14 -14.44
N GLU A 550 -15.22 17.68 -13.71
CA GLU A 550 -15.18 16.41 -12.98
C GLU A 550 -15.88 15.33 -13.78
N GLN A 551 -15.23 14.20 -13.99
CA GLN A 551 -15.79 13.06 -14.72
C GLN A 551 -15.36 11.75 -14.09
N LEU A 552 -16.30 10.83 -13.91
CA LEU A 552 -15.99 9.46 -13.49
C LEU A 552 -15.16 8.77 -14.58
N GLN A 553 -14.13 8.04 -14.17
CA GLN A 553 -13.21 7.33 -15.04
C GLN A 553 -12.87 5.97 -14.43
N LEU A 554 -12.71 4.96 -15.29
CA LEU A 554 -12.26 3.63 -14.90
C LEU A 554 -10.72 3.61 -14.89
N GLU A 555 -10.12 3.26 -13.78
CA GLU A 555 -8.70 2.94 -13.69
C GLU A 555 -8.55 1.43 -13.86
N LEU A 556 -8.10 1.00 -15.04
CA LEU A 556 -8.03 -0.42 -15.40
C LEU A 556 -6.90 -1.13 -14.66
N ALA A 557 -7.25 -2.19 -13.94
CA ALA A 557 -6.30 -3.14 -13.37
C ALA A 557 -5.99 -4.30 -14.32
N ALA A 558 -6.99 -4.70 -15.13
CA ALA A 558 -6.86 -5.79 -16.09
C ALA A 558 -7.93 -5.67 -17.18
N LEU A 559 -7.66 -6.31 -18.33
CA LEU A 559 -8.66 -6.56 -19.36
C LEU A 559 -8.40 -7.90 -20.04
N ARG A 560 -9.45 -8.53 -20.58
CA ARG A 560 -9.39 -9.75 -21.39
C ARG A 560 -10.42 -9.70 -22.51
N ALA A 561 -10.26 -10.55 -23.51
CA ALA A 561 -11.31 -10.73 -24.52
C ALA A 561 -12.59 -11.26 -23.88
N SER A 562 -13.75 -10.73 -24.27
CA SER A 562 -15.06 -11.21 -23.80
C SER A 562 -15.50 -12.55 -24.43
N SER A 563 -14.90 -12.95 -25.54
CA SER A 563 -15.24 -14.18 -26.25
C SER A 563 -14.11 -15.18 -26.16
N GLY A 564 -14.37 -16.37 -25.60
CA GLY A 564 -13.55 -17.57 -25.78
C GLY A 564 -12.85 -18.13 -24.57
N ASP A 565 -12.47 -17.32 -23.60
CA ASP A 565 -11.82 -17.84 -22.40
C ASP A 565 -12.86 -18.32 -21.39
N GLY A 566 -12.92 -19.63 -21.21
CA GLY A 566 -13.78 -20.23 -20.19
C GLY A 566 -13.31 -19.88 -18.79
N LEU A 567 -14.27 -19.83 -17.87
CA LEU A 567 -14.04 -19.68 -16.43
C LEU A 567 -14.06 -21.05 -15.76
N LEU A 568 -13.29 -21.19 -14.69
CA LEU A 568 -13.50 -22.27 -13.74
C LEU A 568 -14.48 -21.80 -12.66
N LEU A 569 -15.67 -22.38 -12.63
CA LEU A 569 -16.69 -22.14 -11.62
C LEU A 569 -16.66 -23.29 -10.61
N GLU A 570 -16.57 -22.97 -9.33
CA GLU A 570 -16.71 -23.96 -8.26
C GLU A 570 -18.10 -23.85 -7.63
N ARG A 571 -18.81 -25.00 -7.52
CA ARG A 571 -20.10 -25.09 -6.84
C ARG A 571 -20.22 -26.42 -6.10
N CYS A 572 -20.49 -26.38 -4.79
CA CYS A 572 -20.63 -27.56 -3.94
C CYS A 572 -19.43 -28.53 -4.07
N ASN A 573 -18.19 -28.02 -4.00
CA ASN A 573 -16.93 -28.75 -4.17
C ASN A 573 -16.80 -29.47 -5.54
N ARG A 574 -17.51 -29.00 -6.57
CA ARG A 574 -17.39 -29.48 -7.94
C ARG A 574 -16.92 -28.35 -8.84
N HIS A 575 -16.05 -28.66 -9.77
CA HIS A 575 -15.50 -27.72 -10.72
C HIS A 575 -16.19 -27.84 -12.08
N TYR A 576 -16.55 -26.70 -12.66
CA TYR A 576 -17.19 -26.58 -13.96
C TYR A 576 -16.44 -25.59 -14.81
N TRP A 577 -16.12 -25.98 -16.04
CA TRP A 577 -15.56 -25.07 -17.02
C TRP A 577 -16.72 -24.37 -17.74
N VAL A 578 -16.79 -23.04 -17.63
CA VAL A 578 -17.87 -22.23 -18.22
C VAL A 578 -17.27 -21.39 -19.34
N SER A 579 -17.87 -21.48 -20.53
CA SER A 579 -17.50 -20.72 -21.72
C SER A 579 -18.73 -20.16 -22.41
N ARG A 580 -18.53 -19.31 -23.43
CA ARG A 580 -19.60 -18.80 -24.28
C ARG A 580 -19.43 -19.23 -25.73
N ASP A 581 -20.55 -19.48 -26.35
CA ASP A 581 -20.68 -19.70 -27.78
C ASP A 581 -21.78 -18.75 -28.30
N GLY A 582 -21.38 -17.54 -28.73
CA GLY A 582 -22.31 -16.44 -28.98
C GLY A 582 -23.06 -16.02 -27.73
N ASP A 583 -24.40 -16.11 -27.75
CA ASP A 583 -25.26 -15.83 -26.58
C ASP A 583 -25.54 -17.06 -25.72
N THR A 584 -24.99 -18.20 -26.05
CA THR A 584 -25.19 -19.48 -25.36
C THR A 584 -24.07 -19.69 -24.31
N LEU A 585 -24.45 -19.99 -23.09
CA LEU A 585 -23.55 -20.49 -22.04
C LEU A 585 -23.26 -21.96 -22.29
N VAL A 586 -22.00 -22.36 -22.25
CA VAL A 586 -21.52 -23.73 -22.31
C VAL A 586 -20.80 -24.06 -21.02
N ILE A 587 -21.32 -25.01 -20.26
CA ILE A 587 -20.77 -25.46 -18.99
C ILE A 587 -20.31 -26.90 -19.11
N ARG A 588 -19.04 -27.20 -18.85
CA ARG A 588 -18.47 -28.56 -18.88
C ARG A 588 -18.08 -28.98 -17.46
N ASN A 589 -18.42 -30.19 -17.08
CA ASN A 589 -17.93 -30.80 -15.84
C ASN A 589 -16.58 -31.51 -16.03
N ALA A 590 -16.01 -32.04 -14.96
CA ALA A 590 -14.74 -32.77 -15.00
C ALA A 590 -14.78 -34.07 -15.84
N ALA A 591 -15.96 -34.61 -16.08
CA ALA A 591 -16.16 -35.78 -16.93
C ALA A 591 -16.28 -35.42 -18.44
N GLY A 592 -16.28 -34.12 -18.78
CA GLY A 592 -16.43 -33.62 -20.14
C GLY A 592 -17.90 -33.54 -20.61
N GLU A 593 -18.87 -33.79 -19.71
CA GLU A 593 -20.28 -33.61 -20.03
C GLU A 593 -20.57 -32.11 -20.17
N GLU A 594 -21.38 -31.77 -21.19
CA GLU A 594 -21.66 -30.40 -21.57
C GLU A 594 -23.12 -30.03 -21.29
N LEU A 595 -23.33 -28.88 -20.65
CA LEU A 595 -24.64 -28.27 -20.45
C LEU A 595 -24.64 -26.93 -21.20
N ARG A 596 -25.68 -26.68 -22.01
CA ARG A 596 -25.90 -25.43 -22.73
C ARG A 596 -27.12 -24.72 -22.22
N GLY A 597 -27.04 -23.40 -22.03
CA GLY A 597 -28.15 -22.56 -21.57
C GLY A 597 -28.14 -21.21 -22.26
N GLN A 598 -29.31 -20.64 -22.48
CA GLN A 598 -29.45 -19.26 -23.00
C GLN A 598 -30.12 -18.37 -21.97
N PRO A 599 -29.61 -17.13 -21.72
CA PRO A 599 -30.28 -16.16 -20.87
C PRO A 599 -31.63 -15.75 -21.46
N ASP A 600 -32.65 -15.58 -20.62
CA ASP A 600 -33.96 -15.09 -21.04
C ASP A 600 -33.87 -13.66 -21.57
N ARG A 601 -34.66 -13.36 -22.63
CA ARG A 601 -34.73 -12.01 -23.24
C ARG A 601 -35.37 -10.95 -22.35
N THR A 602 -35.99 -11.33 -21.25
CA THR A 602 -36.71 -10.40 -20.34
C THR A 602 -35.86 -9.79 -19.25
N GLY A 603 -34.56 -10.13 -19.17
CA GLY A 603 -33.67 -9.63 -18.10
C GLY A 603 -33.92 -10.24 -16.71
N VAL A 604 -34.91 -11.09 -16.57
CA VAL A 604 -35.11 -11.95 -15.39
C VAL A 604 -34.26 -13.19 -15.60
N CYS A 605 -33.42 -13.52 -14.61
CA CYS A 605 -32.41 -14.60 -14.67
C CYS A 605 -33.02 -16.01 -14.75
N THR A 606 -33.91 -16.27 -15.69
CA THR A 606 -34.38 -17.62 -16.05
C THR A 606 -33.62 -18.07 -17.27
N LEU A 607 -32.60 -18.89 -17.05
CA LEU A 607 -31.91 -19.56 -18.15
C LEU A 607 -32.69 -20.80 -18.60
N SER A 608 -32.93 -20.90 -19.89
CA SER A 608 -33.45 -22.15 -20.50
C SER A 608 -32.29 -23.06 -20.86
N SER A 609 -32.39 -24.34 -20.58
CA SER A 609 -31.41 -25.35 -20.97
C SER A 609 -32.11 -26.46 -21.75
N ASP A 610 -31.51 -26.87 -22.85
CA ASP A 610 -31.94 -28.03 -23.66
C ASP A 610 -31.45 -29.39 -23.11
N HIS A 611 -30.64 -29.36 -22.03
CA HIS A 611 -30.23 -30.57 -21.33
C HIS A 611 -31.42 -31.25 -20.62
N PRO A 612 -31.57 -32.60 -20.67
CA PRO A 612 -32.69 -33.30 -20.01
C PRO A 612 -32.88 -32.97 -18.51
N SER A 613 -31.81 -32.63 -17.81
CA SER A 613 -31.83 -32.22 -16.41
C SER A 613 -31.97 -30.69 -16.24
N GLY A 614 -32.23 -29.92 -17.30
CA GLY A 614 -32.26 -28.46 -17.28
C GLY A 614 -33.25 -27.84 -16.29
N THR A 615 -34.35 -28.56 -15.97
CA THR A 615 -35.34 -28.14 -14.96
C THR A 615 -34.94 -28.49 -13.51
N HIS A 616 -33.87 -29.24 -13.32
CA HIS A 616 -33.42 -29.62 -11.98
C HIS A 616 -32.90 -28.40 -11.23
N PRO A 617 -33.32 -28.16 -9.94
CA PRO A 617 -32.94 -26.96 -9.19
C PRO A 617 -31.43 -26.68 -9.12
N TYR A 618 -30.61 -27.72 -9.00
CA TYR A 618 -29.16 -27.60 -9.01
C TYR A 618 -28.63 -27.09 -10.34
N VAL A 619 -29.17 -27.62 -11.45
CA VAL A 619 -28.76 -27.25 -12.83
C VAL A 619 -29.16 -25.81 -13.12
N GLN A 620 -30.38 -25.41 -12.71
CA GLN A 620 -30.83 -24.02 -12.86
C GLN A 620 -29.96 -23.05 -12.06
N ALA A 621 -29.63 -23.40 -10.83
CA ALA A 621 -28.74 -22.59 -10.02
C ALA A 621 -27.29 -22.55 -10.56
N LEU A 622 -26.80 -23.65 -11.15
CA LEU A 622 -25.49 -23.67 -11.82
C LEU A 622 -25.48 -22.78 -13.08
N LEU A 623 -26.55 -22.81 -13.87
CA LEU A 623 -26.71 -21.93 -15.04
C LEU A 623 -26.77 -20.47 -14.63
N GLN A 624 -27.47 -20.15 -13.56
CA GLN A 624 -27.56 -18.79 -13.03
C GLN A 624 -26.19 -18.31 -12.50
N ASP A 625 -25.49 -19.12 -11.71
CA ASP A 625 -24.14 -18.81 -11.23
C ASP A 625 -23.18 -18.60 -12.40
N ALA A 626 -23.27 -19.44 -13.43
CA ALA A 626 -22.46 -19.32 -14.63
C ALA A 626 -22.78 -18.06 -15.44
N ALA A 627 -24.07 -17.70 -15.57
CA ALA A 627 -24.50 -16.48 -16.25
C ALA A 627 -24.00 -15.22 -15.52
N MET A 628 -24.10 -15.19 -14.19
CA MET A 628 -23.57 -14.11 -13.37
C MET A 628 -22.05 -14.03 -13.47
N ALA A 629 -21.35 -15.17 -13.38
CA ALA A 629 -19.90 -15.23 -13.49
C ALA A 629 -19.39 -14.77 -14.88
N MET A 630 -20.19 -15.00 -15.94
CA MET A 630 -19.89 -14.54 -17.30
C MET A 630 -20.45 -13.14 -17.62
N GLY A 631 -21.10 -12.48 -16.66
CA GLY A 631 -21.70 -11.16 -16.85
C GLY A 631 -22.89 -11.12 -17.81
N LEU A 632 -23.65 -12.22 -17.90
CA LEU A 632 -24.86 -12.34 -18.72
C LEU A 632 -26.14 -12.13 -17.92
N ALA A 633 -26.03 -12.14 -16.59
CA ALA A 633 -27.10 -11.87 -15.64
C ALA A 633 -26.56 -10.97 -14.51
N ALA A 634 -27.41 -10.09 -13.97
CA ALA A 634 -27.08 -9.19 -12.86
C ALA A 634 -27.36 -9.84 -11.50
#